data_df9e32bb528313fb2548a3963d633459
#
_entry.id   df9e32bb528313fb2548a3963d633459
#
_cell.length_a   1.000
_cell.length_b   1.000
_cell.length_c   1.000
_cell.angle_alpha   90.00
_cell.angle_beta   90.00
_cell.angle_gamma   90.00
#
_symmetry.space_group_name_H-M   'P 1'
#
loop_
_entity.id
_entity.type
_entity.pdbx_description
1 polymer ?
#
loop_
_entity_poly.entity_id
_entity_poly.type
_entity_poly.pdbx_seq_one_letter_code
_entity_poly.pdbx_strand_id
1 'polypeptide(L)'
;YIPYTTKSDFRDNYPFGMFATPLKNVTRLHASSGTTGKPTVVGYTKNDLDMWSDCVARLVTAAGATDEDIVQIAFGYGLFTGALGLHYGLEKIGATVVPCSSGNTEKQVMLMKDFGTTALVATPSYAMRIGEVAEEMGIGRDELKLRLGLFGSEGCTPEMRAQIEDYLHLLATDNYGMSELMGPGVSGECSLRCGMHFNEDHFLPEIINSETGEVLPEGSKGELVITTLSKEAIPVLRYRTKDITCLLYTSDAADE
;
A
#
# COMPACT_ATOMS: atom_id res chain seq x y z
N TYR A 1 12.17 -12.75 25.52
CA TYR A 1 11.56 -11.46 25.13
C TYR A 1 12.26 -10.94 23.89
N ILE A 2 11.54 -10.70 22.80
CA ILE A 2 12.08 -10.15 21.54
C ILE A 2 11.99 -8.63 21.63
N PRO A 3 13.11 -7.87 21.47
CA PRO A 3 13.09 -6.42 21.49
C PRO A 3 12.34 -5.85 20.27
N TYR A 4 11.99 -4.57 20.34
CA TYR A 4 11.41 -3.84 19.22
C TYR A 4 12.48 -3.45 18.20
N THR A 5 12.12 -3.50 16.92
CA THR A 5 12.85 -2.86 15.84
C THR A 5 12.24 -1.49 15.55
N THR A 6 13.07 -0.51 15.23
CA THR A 6 12.68 0.86 14.96
C THR A 6 13.29 1.37 13.65
N LYS A 7 12.82 2.51 13.17
CA LYS A 7 13.40 3.16 11.98
C LYS A 7 14.87 3.57 12.19
N SER A 8 15.29 3.82 13.43
CA SER A 8 16.68 4.11 13.77
C SER A 8 17.58 2.93 13.47
N ASP A 9 17.14 1.71 13.75
CA ASP A 9 17.94 0.50 13.50
C ASP A 9 18.31 0.37 12.01
N PHE A 10 17.38 0.70 11.10
CA PHE A 10 17.66 0.72 9.67
C PHE A 10 18.68 1.79 9.28
N ARG A 11 18.61 2.98 9.89
CA ARG A 11 19.52 4.10 9.62
C ARG A 11 20.92 3.85 10.14
N ASP A 12 21.02 3.28 11.32
CA ASP A 12 22.29 2.99 11.98
C ASP A 12 23.03 1.84 11.29
N ASN A 13 22.29 0.94 10.65
CA ASN A 13 22.80 -0.17 9.85
C ASN A 13 22.81 0.09 8.33
N TYR A 14 22.74 1.37 7.91
CA TYR A 14 22.77 1.75 6.49
C TYR A 14 24.12 1.38 5.85
N PRO A 15 24.17 0.88 4.60
CA PRO A 15 22.99 0.58 3.76
C PRO A 15 22.47 -0.85 3.89
N PHE A 16 23.28 -1.83 4.31
CA PHE A 16 22.98 -3.26 4.18
C PHE A 16 23.09 -4.04 5.49
N GLY A 17 23.30 -3.38 6.63
CA GLY A 17 23.50 -4.05 7.92
C GLY A 17 22.28 -4.82 8.43
N MET A 18 21.06 -4.49 7.93
CA MET A 18 19.82 -5.21 8.27
C MET A 18 19.54 -6.41 7.36
N PHE A 19 20.38 -6.70 6.36
CA PHE A 19 20.16 -7.80 5.45
C PHE A 19 20.51 -9.14 6.08
N ALA A 20 19.58 -10.07 6.09
CA ALA A 20 19.75 -11.45 6.56
C ALA A 20 20.24 -12.39 5.45
N THR A 21 20.30 -11.94 4.20
CA THR A 21 20.78 -12.71 3.05
C THR A 21 21.91 -12.00 2.33
N PRO A 22 22.86 -12.73 1.71
CA PRO A 22 23.90 -12.11 0.90
C PRO A 22 23.33 -11.31 -0.28
N LEU A 23 23.94 -10.17 -0.61
CA LEU A 23 23.47 -9.29 -1.70
C LEU A 23 23.33 -9.99 -3.05
N LYS A 24 24.11 -11.03 -3.33
CA LYS A 24 23.97 -11.82 -4.57
C LYS A 24 22.61 -12.52 -4.72
N ASN A 25 21.87 -12.70 -3.62
CA ASN A 25 20.53 -13.29 -3.60
C ASN A 25 19.43 -12.22 -3.62
N VAL A 26 19.80 -10.93 -3.52
CA VAL A 26 18.88 -9.81 -3.59
C VAL A 26 18.62 -9.45 -5.04
N THR A 27 17.36 -9.58 -5.46
CA THR A 27 16.92 -9.32 -6.84
C THR A 27 16.60 -7.85 -7.07
N ARG A 28 16.12 -7.15 -6.02
CA ARG A 28 15.70 -5.73 -6.11
C ARG A 28 16.01 -4.99 -4.81
N LEU A 29 16.39 -3.73 -4.97
CA LEU A 29 16.58 -2.78 -3.88
C LEU A 29 15.57 -1.63 -4.04
N HIS A 30 15.01 -1.20 -2.93
CA HIS A 30 14.22 0.02 -2.79
C HIS A 30 14.77 0.87 -1.65
N ALA A 31 14.36 2.12 -1.61
CA ALA A 31 14.70 3.01 -0.50
C ALA A 31 13.57 4.02 -0.25
N SER A 32 13.43 4.43 1.00
CA SER A 32 12.55 5.54 1.37
C SER A 32 13.13 6.88 0.90
N SER A 33 12.29 7.93 0.83
CA SER A 33 12.70 9.26 0.34
C SER A 33 13.81 9.94 1.17
N GLY A 34 14.08 9.49 2.39
CA GLY A 34 15.19 9.99 3.21
C GLY A 34 15.12 11.47 3.58
N THR A 35 13.92 12.06 3.65
CA THR A 35 13.72 13.52 3.91
C THR A 35 14.41 14.05 5.17
N THR A 36 14.77 13.18 6.11
CA THR A 36 15.39 13.53 7.41
C THR A 36 16.78 12.93 7.61
N GLY A 37 17.49 12.54 6.54
CA GLY A 37 18.83 11.93 6.63
C GLY A 37 19.04 10.78 5.65
N LYS A 38 19.83 9.76 6.07
CA LYS A 38 20.05 8.57 5.24
C LYS A 38 18.73 7.85 4.95
N PRO A 39 18.46 7.42 3.71
CA PRO A 39 17.25 6.66 3.38
C PRO A 39 17.26 5.30 4.07
N THR A 40 16.08 4.75 4.33
CA THR A 40 15.93 3.35 4.69
C THR A 40 16.04 2.50 3.44
N VAL A 41 17.07 1.65 3.37
CA VAL A 41 17.27 0.72 2.24
C VAL A 41 16.61 -0.60 2.55
N VAL A 42 15.83 -1.11 1.61
CA VAL A 42 15.15 -2.41 1.71
C VAL A 42 15.45 -3.26 0.49
N GLY A 43 15.61 -4.56 0.71
CA GLY A 43 15.91 -5.53 -0.33
C GLY A 43 14.88 -6.63 -0.41
N TYR A 44 14.84 -7.27 -1.57
CA TYR A 44 13.92 -8.36 -1.88
C TYR A 44 14.64 -9.48 -2.60
N THR A 45 14.50 -10.70 -2.12
CA THR A 45 14.84 -11.90 -2.89
C THR A 45 13.78 -12.12 -3.98
N LYS A 46 13.98 -13.12 -4.82
CA LYS A 46 12.95 -13.54 -5.77
C LYS A 46 11.68 -14.00 -5.04
N ASN A 47 11.83 -14.78 -3.96
CA ASN A 47 10.70 -15.26 -3.16
C ASN A 47 9.97 -14.11 -2.47
N ASP A 48 10.71 -13.09 -1.96
CA ASP A 48 10.09 -11.89 -1.40
C ASP A 48 9.23 -11.15 -2.44
N LEU A 49 9.70 -11.05 -3.69
CA LEU A 49 8.94 -10.41 -4.77
C LEU A 49 7.69 -11.20 -5.17
N ASP A 50 7.81 -12.53 -5.23
CA ASP A 50 6.69 -13.42 -5.54
C ASP A 50 5.62 -13.34 -4.44
N MET A 51 6.02 -13.42 -3.16
CA MET A 51 5.15 -13.24 -2.00
C MET A 51 4.50 -11.85 -2.00
N TRP A 52 5.26 -10.80 -2.26
CA TRP A 52 4.74 -9.44 -2.32
C TRP A 52 3.64 -9.28 -3.37
N SER A 53 3.88 -9.84 -4.56
CA SER A 53 2.87 -9.86 -5.62
C SER A 53 1.60 -10.58 -5.20
N ASP A 54 1.71 -11.69 -4.44
CA ASP A 54 0.57 -12.45 -3.90
C ASP A 54 -0.22 -11.64 -2.88
N CYS A 55 0.46 -11.00 -1.92
CA CYS A 55 -0.19 -10.15 -0.93
C CYS A 55 -0.97 -9.01 -1.58
N VAL A 56 -0.36 -8.33 -2.56
CA VAL A 56 -1.03 -7.24 -3.28
C VAL A 56 -2.19 -7.77 -4.12
N ALA A 57 -2.02 -8.89 -4.83
CA ALA A 57 -3.08 -9.50 -5.63
C ALA A 57 -4.34 -9.79 -4.79
N ARG A 58 -4.17 -10.36 -3.57
CA ARG A 58 -5.28 -10.61 -2.64
C ARG A 58 -6.00 -9.32 -2.27
N LEU A 59 -5.26 -8.27 -1.91
CA LEU A 59 -5.85 -7.00 -1.46
C LEU A 59 -6.58 -6.28 -2.59
N VAL A 60 -6.00 -6.18 -3.79
CA VAL A 60 -6.67 -5.51 -4.91
C VAL A 60 -7.90 -6.29 -5.38
N THR A 61 -7.88 -7.63 -5.30
CA THR A 61 -9.06 -8.47 -5.57
C THR A 61 -10.14 -8.26 -4.51
N ALA A 62 -9.78 -8.20 -3.22
CA ALA A 62 -10.73 -7.90 -2.15
C ALA A 62 -11.36 -6.51 -2.30
N ALA A 63 -10.60 -5.52 -2.78
CA ALA A 63 -11.08 -4.19 -3.12
C ALA A 63 -12.04 -4.18 -4.33
N GLY A 64 -12.05 -5.25 -5.13
CA GLY A 64 -12.93 -5.41 -6.29
C GLY A 64 -12.24 -5.29 -7.65
N ALA A 65 -10.90 -5.30 -7.71
CA ALA A 65 -10.18 -5.37 -8.99
C ALA A 65 -10.31 -6.77 -9.62
N THR A 66 -10.36 -6.80 -10.95
CA THR A 66 -10.51 -8.01 -11.77
C THR A 66 -9.52 -8.02 -12.93
N ASP A 67 -9.46 -9.12 -13.68
CA ASP A 67 -8.70 -9.27 -14.92
C ASP A 67 -9.26 -8.46 -16.11
N GLU A 68 -10.50 -7.96 -15.99
CA GLU A 68 -11.10 -7.08 -16.97
C GLU A 68 -10.70 -5.60 -16.81
N ASP A 69 -10.01 -5.25 -15.71
CA ASP A 69 -9.66 -3.87 -15.43
C ASP A 69 -8.48 -3.36 -16.24
N ILE A 70 -8.59 -2.10 -16.65
CA ILE A 70 -7.48 -1.27 -17.14
C ILE A 70 -7.09 -0.33 -16.00
N VAL A 71 -5.94 -0.58 -15.38
CA VAL A 71 -5.51 0.09 -14.14
C VAL A 71 -4.40 1.08 -14.44
N GLN A 72 -4.67 2.36 -14.25
CA GLN A 72 -3.65 3.40 -14.38
C GLN A 72 -2.92 3.62 -13.07
N ILE A 73 -1.59 3.44 -13.09
CA ILE A 73 -0.74 3.70 -11.93
C ILE A 73 -0.15 5.10 -12.04
N ALA A 74 -0.70 6.00 -11.24
CA ALA A 74 -0.30 7.40 -11.11
C ALA A 74 0.62 7.63 -9.91
N PHE A 75 1.42 6.63 -9.56
CA PHE A 75 2.49 6.67 -8.56
C PHE A 75 3.86 6.74 -9.23
N GLY A 76 4.80 7.45 -8.62
CA GLY A 76 6.18 7.50 -9.11
C GLY A 76 6.86 6.13 -9.08
N TYR A 77 7.34 5.67 -10.23
CA TYR A 77 8.22 4.51 -10.34
C TYR A 77 9.65 4.92 -9.99
N GLY A 78 10.36 4.10 -9.24
CA GLY A 78 11.74 4.38 -8.83
C GLY A 78 12.12 3.64 -7.55
N LEU A 79 12.88 4.31 -6.67
CA LEU A 79 13.33 3.71 -5.41
C LEU A 79 12.19 3.46 -4.41
N PHE A 80 11.10 4.20 -4.51
CA PHE A 80 9.93 4.00 -3.64
C PHE A 80 9.16 2.72 -4.00
N THR A 81 8.59 2.05 -2.99
CA THR A 81 7.97 0.72 -3.15
C THR A 81 6.58 0.74 -3.76
N GLY A 82 5.85 1.87 -3.64
CA GLY A 82 4.40 1.93 -3.90
C GLY A 82 3.99 1.48 -5.30
N ALA A 83 4.56 2.09 -6.35
CA ALA A 83 4.16 1.80 -7.72
C ALA A 83 4.43 0.35 -8.13
N LEU A 84 5.65 -0.15 -7.90
CA LEU A 84 6.04 -1.49 -8.34
C LEU A 84 5.32 -2.59 -7.59
N GLY A 85 5.01 -2.41 -6.31
CA GLY A 85 4.22 -3.39 -5.55
C GLY A 85 2.83 -3.58 -6.15
N LEU A 86 2.12 -2.48 -6.38
CA LEU A 86 0.78 -2.52 -6.99
C LEU A 86 0.83 -3.01 -8.44
N HIS A 87 1.82 -2.61 -9.22
CA HIS A 87 2.01 -3.05 -10.60
C HIS A 87 2.03 -4.58 -10.71
N TYR A 88 2.93 -5.25 -9.99
CA TYR A 88 3.06 -6.70 -10.10
C TYR A 88 1.88 -7.47 -9.51
N GLY A 89 1.24 -6.95 -8.47
CA GLY A 89 0.03 -7.57 -7.93
C GLY A 89 -1.16 -7.48 -8.90
N LEU A 90 -1.30 -6.35 -9.60
CA LEU A 90 -2.33 -6.14 -10.62
C LEU A 90 -2.07 -7.00 -11.87
N GLU A 91 -0.82 -7.07 -12.37
CA GLU A 91 -0.47 -8.01 -13.45
C GLU A 91 -0.76 -9.46 -13.07
N LYS A 92 -0.53 -9.83 -11.80
CA LYS A 92 -0.75 -11.19 -11.31
C LYS A 92 -2.21 -11.61 -11.35
N ILE A 93 -3.16 -10.70 -11.14
CA ILE A 93 -4.60 -10.98 -11.29
C ILE A 93 -5.07 -10.93 -12.76
N GLY A 94 -4.19 -10.58 -13.70
CA GLY A 94 -4.51 -10.49 -15.12
C GLY A 94 -5.01 -9.13 -15.59
N ALA A 95 -5.03 -8.10 -14.73
CA ALA A 95 -5.43 -6.75 -15.11
C ALA A 95 -4.44 -6.11 -16.09
N THR A 96 -4.92 -5.24 -16.97
CA THR A 96 -4.07 -4.43 -17.85
C THR A 96 -3.52 -3.24 -17.09
N VAL A 97 -2.20 -3.16 -16.92
CA VAL A 97 -1.57 -2.07 -16.17
C VAL A 97 -1.04 -0.98 -17.11
N VAL A 98 -1.41 0.28 -16.82
CA VAL A 98 -0.92 1.48 -17.51
C VAL A 98 0.06 2.22 -16.58
N PRO A 99 1.39 2.08 -16.78
CA PRO A 99 2.40 2.60 -15.85
C PRO A 99 2.74 4.08 -16.14
N CYS A 100 1.79 4.98 -15.89
CA CYS A 100 1.91 6.40 -16.20
C CYS A 100 2.93 7.14 -15.34
N SER A 101 3.24 6.61 -14.14
CA SER A 101 4.03 7.31 -13.11
C SER A 101 3.32 8.57 -12.60
N SER A 102 4.00 9.43 -11.86
CA SER A 102 3.44 10.68 -11.32
C SER A 102 3.73 11.87 -12.23
N GLY A 103 2.94 12.93 -12.08
CA GLY A 103 3.11 14.19 -12.80
C GLY A 103 2.36 14.27 -14.14
N ASN A 104 2.40 15.44 -14.77
CA ASN A 104 1.68 15.76 -16.01
C ASN A 104 0.19 15.37 -15.95
N THR A 105 -0.57 15.99 -15.04
CA THR A 105 -1.92 15.58 -14.67
C THR A 105 -2.90 15.65 -15.82
N GLU A 106 -2.80 16.67 -16.70
CA GLU A 106 -3.63 16.77 -17.91
C GLU A 106 -3.45 15.55 -18.84
N LYS A 107 -2.19 15.12 -19.03
CA LYS A 107 -1.90 13.90 -19.80
C LYS A 107 -2.44 12.66 -19.12
N GLN A 108 -2.40 12.59 -17.78
CA GLN A 108 -2.99 11.48 -17.01
C GLN A 108 -4.48 11.37 -17.31
N VAL A 109 -5.22 12.47 -17.24
CA VAL A 109 -6.66 12.54 -17.50
C VAL A 109 -6.98 12.17 -18.97
N MET A 110 -6.20 12.69 -19.93
CA MET A 110 -6.36 12.35 -21.34
C MET A 110 -6.18 10.84 -21.57
N LEU A 111 -5.14 10.23 -21.01
CA LEU A 111 -4.88 8.80 -21.14
C LEU A 111 -5.96 7.95 -20.48
N MET A 112 -6.50 8.37 -19.32
CA MET A 112 -7.64 7.69 -18.69
C MET A 112 -8.84 7.61 -19.61
N LYS A 113 -9.17 8.72 -20.29
CA LYS A 113 -10.25 8.78 -21.26
C LYS A 113 -9.96 7.89 -22.48
N ASP A 114 -8.78 8.07 -23.09
CA ASP A 114 -8.43 7.40 -24.34
C ASP A 114 -8.30 5.87 -24.19
N PHE A 115 -7.75 5.40 -23.08
CA PHE A 115 -7.58 3.98 -22.80
C PHE A 115 -8.81 3.34 -22.15
N GLY A 116 -9.78 4.16 -21.71
CA GLY A 116 -10.94 3.67 -20.98
C GLY A 116 -10.57 3.06 -19.63
N THR A 117 -9.66 3.71 -18.92
CA THR A 117 -9.17 3.29 -17.58
C THR A 117 -10.34 3.06 -16.63
N THR A 118 -10.37 1.90 -15.98
CA THR A 118 -11.43 1.50 -15.05
C THR A 118 -11.02 1.61 -13.58
N ALA A 119 -9.71 1.57 -13.30
CA ALA A 119 -9.20 1.72 -11.94
C ALA A 119 -7.99 2.65 -11.87
N LEU A 120 -7.89 3.40 -10.78
CA LEU A 120 -6.83 4.37 -10.53
C LEU A 120 -6.03 3.99 -9.27
N VAL A 121 -4.71 3.92 -9.42
CA VAL A 121 -3.75 3.82 -8.32
C VAL A 121 -3.07 5.17 -8.11
N ALA A 122 -3.25 5.79 -6.95
CA ALA A 122 -2.69 7.09 -6.62
C ALA A 122 -2.57 7.30 -5.10
N THR A 123 -1.93 8.41 -4.68
CA THR A 123 -2.21 8.94 -3.34
C THR A 123 -3.58 9.63 -3.34
N PRO A 124 -4.31 9.67 -2.21
CA PRO A 124 -5.57 10.40 -2.11
C PRO A 124 -5.47 11.86 -2.59
N SER A 125 -4.44 12.59 -2.18
CA SER A 125 -4.23 13.98 -2.60
C SER A 125 -4.02 14.11 -4.11
N TYR A 126 -3.35 13.15 -4.75
CA TYR A 126 -3.16 13.18 -6.20
C TYR A 126 -4.42 12.77 -6.96
N ALA A 127 -5.22 11.85 -6.41
CA ALA A 127 -6.53 11.52 -6.96
C ALA A 127 -7.47 12.74 -6.95
N MET A 128 -7.48 13.52 -5.87
CA MET A 128 -8.19 14.81 -5.81
C MET A 128 -7.74 15.73 -6.94
N ARG A 129 -6.43 15.92 -7.10
CA ARG A 129 -5.89 16.79 -8.16
C ARG A 129 -6.24 16.31 -9.56
N ILE A 130 -6.28 15.01 -9.79
CA ILE A 130 -6.72 14.41 -11.06
C ILE A 130 -8.19 14.77 -11.33
N GLY A 131 -9.05 14.68 -10.31
CA GLY A 131 -10.47 15.05 -10.43
C GLY A 131 -10.66 16.53 -10.76
N GLU A 132 -9.97 17.43 -10.07
CA GLU A 132 -10.00 18.88 -10.34
C GLU A 132 -9.55 19.17 -11.78
N VAL A 133 -8.46 18.56 -12.24
CA VAL A 133 -7.94 18.77 -13.60
C VAL A 133 -8.89 18.21 -14.65
N ALA A 134 -9.57 17.10 -14.40
CA ALA A 134 -10.59 16.60 -15.30
C ALA A 134 -11.73 17.61 -15.49
N GLU A 135 -12.20 18.24 -14.42
CA GLU A 135 -13.18 19.33 -14.50
C GLU A 135 -12.64 20.56 -15.25
N GLU A 136 -11.40 21.00 -14.94
CA GLU A 136 -10.73 22.10 -15.66
C GLU A 136 -10.63 21.85 -17.17
N MET A 137 -10.43 20.60 -17.57
CA MET A 137 -10.36 20.19 -18.98
C MET A 137 -11.75 20.02 -19.62
N GLY A 138 -12.82 20.15 -18.85
CA GLY A 138 -14.18 19.93 -19.32
C GLY A 138 -14.49 18.45 -19.63
N ILE A 139 -13.71 17.52 -19.07
CA ILE A 139 -13.94 16.09 -19.20
C ILE A 139 -14.93 15.69 -18.10
N GLY A 140 -16.15 15.40 -18.52
CA GLY A 140 -17.22 15.02 -17.61
C GLY A 140 -17.04 13.58 -17.08
N ARG A 141 -17.75 13.32 -16.00
CA ARG A 141 -17.79 12.02 -15.32
C ARG A 141 -18.14 10.87 -16.27
N ASP A 142 -19.07 11.09 -17.19
CA ASP A 142 -19.53 10.07 -18.14
C ASP A 142 -18.50 9.72 -19.22
N GLU A 143 -17.43 10.52 -19.33
CA GLU A 143 -16.35 10.30 -20.28
C GLU A 143 -15.21 9.45 -19.69
N LEU A 144 -15.12 9.33 -18.37
CA LEU A 144 -14.21 8.46 -17.66
C LEU A 144 -14.92 7.16 -17.26
N LYS A 145 -14.26 6.03 -17.43
CA LYS A 145 -14.81 4.71 -17.07
C LYS A 145 -14.36 4.23 -15.70
N LEU A 146 -13.84 5.13 -14.88
CA LEU A 146 -13.35 4.81 -13.55
C LEU A 146 -14.48 4.21 -12.69
N ARG A 147 -14.17 3.14 -11.99
CA ARG A 147 -15.06 2.47 -11.03
C ARG A 147 -14.40 2.15 -9.70
N LEU A 148 -13.05 2.09 -9.66
CA LEU A 148 -12.28 1.69 -8.50
C LEU A 148 -11.06 2.59 -8.29
N GLY A 149 -10.86 3.04 -7.07
CA GLY A 149 -9.64 3.69 -6.59
C GLY A 149 -8.89 2.80 -5.60
N LEU A 150 -7.61 2.57 -5.86
CA LEU A 150 -6.69 1.83 -5.00
C LEU A 150 -5.69 2.84 -4.44
N PHE A 151 -6.02 3.44 -3.31
CA PHE A 151 -5.28 4.55 -2.73
C PHE A 151 -4.42 4.11 -1.56
N GLY A 152 -3.47 4.95 -1.15
CA GLY A 152 -2.62 4.69 -0.01
C GLY A 152 -1.41 5.62 0.06
N SER A 153 -0.46 5.28 0.94
CA SER A 153 0.77 6.05 1.21
C SER A 153 0.59 7.34 2.01
N GLU A 154 -0.62 7.82 2.16
CA GLU A 154 -1.00 8.93 3.05
C GLU A 154 -2.42 8.69 3.59
N GLY A 155 -2.77 9.39 4.68
CA GLY A 155 -4.11 9.28 5.25
C GLY A 155 -5.18 9.85 4.33
N CYS A 156 -6.32 9.18 4.25
CA CYS A 156 -7.51 9.63 3.52
C CYS A 156 -8.64 9.89 4.52
N THR A 157 -9.00 11.17 4.73
CA THR A 157 -10.14 11.48 5.62
C THR A 157 -11.46 11.09 4.95
N PRO A 158 -12.54 10.85 5.73
CA PRO A 158 -13.84 10.57 5.15
C PRO A 158 -14.32 11.64 4.16
N GLU A 159 -14.04 12.91 4.45
CA GLU A 159 -14.39 14.06 3.60
C GLU A 159 -13.61 14.03 2.28
N MET A 160 -12.29 13.79 2.34
CA MET A 160 -11.44 13.65 1.16
C MET A 160 -11.89 12.47 0.30
N ARG A 161 -12.20 11.34 0.92
CA ARG A 161 -12.73 10.15 0.24
C ARG A 161 -14.02 10.48 -0.52
N ALA A 162 -14.97 11.12 0.15
CA ALA A 162 -16.23 11.51 -0.46
C ALA A 162 -16.04 12.46 -1.64
N GLN A 163 -15.10 13.41 -1.55
CA GLN A 163 -14.78 14.31 -2.64
C GLN A 163 -14.15 13.59 -3.83
N ILE A 164 -13.21 12.66 -3.58
CA ILE A 164 -12.61 11.84 -4.65
C ILE A 164 -13.70 11.02 -5.37
N GLU A 165 -14.60 10.40 -4.61
CA GLU A 165 -15.71 9.61 -5.15
C GLU A 165 -16.70 10.48 -5.95
N ASP A 166 -16.92 11.72 -5.53
CA ASP A 166 -17.77 12.66 -6.26
C ASP A 166 -17.10 13.14 -7.57
N TYR A 167 -15.82 13.49 -7.53
CA TYR A 167 -15.09 13.92 -8.73
C TYR A 167 -14.91 12.81 -9.76
N LEU A 168 -14.54 11.61 -9.33
CA LEU A 168 -14.07 10.55 -10.23
C LEU A 168 -15.07 9.39 -10.41
N HIS A 169 -16.20 9.40 -9.68
CA HIS A 169 -17.25 8.37 -9.77
C HIS A 169 -16.72 6.93 -9.59
N LEU A 170 -15.86 6.73 -8.63
CA LEU A 170 -15.25 5.44 -8.30
C LEU A 170 -15.51 5.06 -6.86
N LEU A 171 -15.36 3.79 -6.53
CA LEU A 171 -15.28 3.31 -5.16
C LEU A 171 -13.84 3.53 -4.65
N ALA A 172 -13.64 4.42 -3.70
CA ALA A 172 -12.32 4.68 -3.12
C ALA A 172 -12.00 3.66 -2.02
N THR A 173 -10.95 2.87 -2.21
CA THR A 173 -10.42 1.94 -1.19
C THR A 173 -9.02 2.35 -0.78
N ASP A 174 -8.64 2.02 0.44
CA ASP A 174 -7.34 2.34 1.01
C ASP A 174 -6.51 1.07 1.22
N ASN A 175 -5.20 1.17 1.01
CA ASN A 175 -4.24 0.11 1.28
C ASN A 175 -3.07 0.65 2.10
N TYR A 176 -2.62 -0.17 3.03
CA TYR A 176 -1.57 0.15 3.98
C TYR A 176 -0.33 -0.69 3.73
N GLY A 177 0.80 -0.05 3.94
CA GLY A 177 2.11 -0.66 3.95
C GLY A 177 3.21 0.37 4.12
N MET A 178 4.41 -0.11 4.29
CA MET A 178 5.61 0.73 4.40
C MET A 178 6.82 -0.02 3.88
N SER A 179 7.81 0.73 3.40
CA SER A 179 9.02 0.16 2.78
C SER A 179 9.76 -0.80 3.70
N GLU A 180 9.83 -0.51 4.98
CA GLU A 180 10.51 -1.32 6.00
C GLU A 180 9.93 -2.72 6.13
N LEU A 181 8.63 -2.86 5.93
CA LEU A 181 7.94 -4.16 5.96
C LEU A 181 7.99 -4.84 4.60
N MET A 182 7.34 -4.24 3.59
CA MET A 182 7.30 -4.79 2.24
C MET A 182 6.98 -3.73 1.17
N GLY A 183 6.30 -2.67 1.52
CA GLY A 183 5.61 -1.73 0.65
C GLY A 183 4.10 -1.88 0.79
N PRO A 184 3.28 -1.55 -0.22
CA PRO A 184 1.86 -1.86 -0.23
C PRO A 184 1.63 -3.37 -0.16
N GLY A 185 0.51 -3.79 0.39
CA GLY A 185 0.20 -5.22 0.49
C GLY A 185 0.27 -5.79 1.90
N VAL A 186 0.54 -4.97 2.92
CA VAL A 186 0.49 -5.41 4.33
C VAL A 186 -0.95 -5.58 4.77
N SER A 187 -1.79 -4.56 4.54
CA SER A 187 -3.23 -4.61 4.76
C SER A 187 -3.96 -3.70 3.78
N GLY A 188 -5.26 -3.91 3.59
CA GLY A 188 -6.09 -3.08 2.72
C GLY A 188 -7.59 -3.32 2.92
N GLU A 189 -8.37 -2.34 2.51
CA GLU A 189 -9.83 -2.42 2.54
C GLU A 189 -10.36 -3.37 1.46
N CYS A 190 -11.40 -4.10 1.80
CA CYS A 190 -12.26 -4.75 0.81
C CYS A 190 -13.35 -3.76 0.31
N SER A 191 -14.18 -4.21 -0.62
CA SER A 191 -15.28 -3.40 -1.17
C SER A 191 -16.30 -2.91 -0.13
N LEU A 192 -16.37 -3.55 1.05
CA LEU A 192 -17.25 -3.12 2.16
C LEU A 192 -16.68 -1.95 2.96
N ARG A 193 -15.38 -1.74 2.95
CA ARG A 193 -14.68 -0.62 3.61
C ARG A 193 -14.96 -0.49 5.12
N CYS A 194 -15.12 -1.62 5.80
CA CYS A 194 -15.35 -1.68 7.25
C CYS A 194 -14.06 -1.89 8.05
N GLY A 195 -12.93 -1.45 7.53
CA GLY A 195 -11.59 -1.64 8.05
C GLY A 195 -10.69 -2.36 7.05
N MET A 196 -9.41 -2.51 7.41
CA MET A 196 -8.41 -3.15 6.56
C MET A 196 -8.15 -4.59 6.99
N HIS A 197 -8.07 -5.50 6.04
CA HIS A 197 -7.68 -6.89 6.25
C HIS A 197 -6.17 -7.04 6.18
N PHE A 198 -5.56 -7.68 7.16
CA PHE A 198 -4.14 -8.02 7.16
C PHE A 198 -3.87 -9.33 6.42
N ASN A 199 -2.73 -9.39 5.72
CA ASN A 199 -2.18 -10.66 5.25
C ASN A 199 -1.44 -11.37 6.41
N GLU A 200 -2.20 -11.95 7.35
CA GLU A 200 -1.69 -12.50 8.63
C GLU A 200 -0.79 -13.73 8.46
N ASP A 201 -0.84 -14.40 7.33
CA ASP A 201 0.09 -15.47 6.98
C ASP A 201 1.52 -14.95 6.71
N HIS A 202 1.68 -13.64 6.47
CA HIS A 202 2.95 -12.99 6.20
C HIS A 202 3.32 -11.92 7.22
N PHE A 203 2.35 -11.37 7.96
CA PHE A 203 2.54 -10.28 8.91
C PHE A 203 1.79 -10.56 10.22
N LEU A 204 2.52 -10.58 11.32
CA LEU A 204 1.92 -10.67 12.65
C LEU A 204 1.77 -9.25 13.24
N PRO A 205 0.54 -8.72 13.33
CA PRO A 205 0.29 -7.43 13.97
C PRO A 205 0.15 -7.59 15.49
N GLU A 206 0.65 -6.60 16.24
CA GLU A 206 0.45 -6.42 17.67
C GLU A 206 0.04 -4.96 17.93
N ILE A 207 -0.81 -4.71 18.91
CA ILE A 207 -1.09 -3.35 19.39
C ILE A 207 -0.41 -3.15 20.73
N ILE A 208 0.33 -2.06 20.87
CA ILE A 208 1.05 -1.73 22.11
C ILE A 208 0.68 -0.35 22.64
N ASN A 209 0.88 -0.17 23.92
CA ASN A 209 0.98 1.16 24.51
C ASN A 209 2.28 1.81 24.03
N SER A 210 2.20 2.95 23.37
CA SER A 210 3.36 3.63 22.75
C SER A 210 4.40 4.11 23.76
N GLU A 211 4.01 4.33 25.03
CA GLU A 211 4.88 4.83 26.10
C GLU A 211 5.53 3.67 26.88
N THR A 212 4.73 2.69 27.31
CA THR A 212 5.23 1.57 28.14
C THR A 212 5.79 0.41 27.32
N GLY A 213 5.37 0.28 26.04
CA GLY A 213 5.71 -0.87 25.20
C GLY A 213 4.96 -2.15 25.57
N GLU A 214 3.96 -2.10 26.45
CA GLU A 214 3.13 -3.26 26.81
C GLU A 214 2.16 -3.59 25.70
N VAL A 215 2.00 -4.89 25.40
CA VAL A 215 0.97 -5.37 24.45
C VAL A 215 -0.41 -5.15 25.07
N LEU A 216 -1.29 -4.54 24.29
CA LEU A 216 -2.66 -4.25 24.70
C LEU A 216 -3.61 -5.38 24.29
N PRO A 217 -4.72 -5.57 25.03
CA PRO A 217 -5.76 -6.49 24.64
C PRO A 217 -6.39 -6.14 23.28
N GLU A 218 -6.97 -7.15 22.63
CA GLU A 218 -7.78 -6.99 21.43
C GLU A 218 -8.85 -5.91 21.60
N GLY A 219 -9.15 -5.17 20.55
CA GLY A 219 -10.08 -4.04 20.57
C GLY A 219 -9.53 -2.76 21.18
N SER A 220 -8.32 -2.79 21.75
CA SER A 220 -7.68 -1.59 22.28
C SER A 220 -7.05 -0.75 21.17
N LYS A 221 -7.12 0.58 21.31
CA LYS A 221 -6.42 1.52 20.43
C LYS A 221 -4.99 1.73 20.95
N GLY A 222 -4.00 1.57 20.07
CA GLY A 222 -2.59 1.76 20.41
C GLY A 222 -1.70 1.83 19.19
N GLU A 223 -0.38 1.79 19.41
CA GLU A 223 0.60 1.77 18.32
C GLU A 223 0.67 0.39 17.68
N LEU A 224 0.61 0.36 16.35
CA LEU A 224 0.79 -0.86 15.57
C LEU A 224 2.25 -1.29 15.55
N VAL A 225 2.48 -2.54 15.86
CA VAL A 225 3.78 -3.22 15.75
C VAL A 225 3.60 -4.41 14.82
N ILE A 226 4.53 -4.61 13.89
CA ILE A 226 4.43 -5.70 12.91
C ILE A 226 5.71 -6.52 12.89
N THR A 227 5.55 -7.85 12.89
CA THR A 227 6.61 -8.83 12.61
C THR A 227 6.37 -9.43 11.23
N THR A 228 7.40 -9.42 10.37
CA THR A 228 7.35 -10.13 9.09
C THR A 228 7.65 -11.62 9.31
N LEU A 229 6.80 -12.51 8.80
CA LEU A 229 6.92 -13.95 9.05
C LEU A 229 7.67 -14.70 7.94
N SER A 230 7.62 -14.19 6.71
CA SER A 230 8.10 -14.89 5.52
C SER A 230 9.12 -14.11 4.69
N LYS A 231 9.49 -12.88 5.11
CA LYS A 231 10.45 -12.06 4.38
C LYS A 231 11.89 -12.56 4.57
N GLU A 232 12.60 -12.79 3.46
CA GLU A 232 13.94 -13.40 3.47
C GLU A 232 15.07 -12.37 3.51
N ALA A 233 14.97 -11.31 2.69
CA ALA A 233 16.08 -10.36 2.54
C ALA A 233 16.30 -9.54 3.80
N ILE A 234 15.23 -9.01 4.38
CA ILE A 234 15.24 -8.21 5.61
C ILE A 234 14.04 -8.65 6.47
N PRO A 235 14.14 -9.74 7.23
CA PRO A 235 13.13 -10.09 8.21
C PRO A 235 13.14 -9.04 9.33
N VAL A 236 11.96 -8.55 9.67
CA VAL A 236 11.78 -7.51 10.69
C VAL A 236 10.94 -8.05 11.83
N LEU A 237 11.47 -7.95 13.05
CA LEU A 237 10.82 -8.44 14.25
C LEU A 237 10.29 -7.27 15.07
N ARG A 238 9.00 -7.30 15.41
CA ARG A 238 8.34 -6.32 16.27
C ARG A 238 8.66 -4.86 15.87
N TYR A 239 8.46 -4.54 14.59
CA TYR A 239 8.73 -3.20 14.07
C TYR A 239 7.68 -2.20 14.55
N ARG A 240 8.13 -1.15 15.23
CA ARG A 240 7.28 -0.05 15.68
C ARG A 240 6.97 0.89 14.52
N THR A 241 5.73 0.85 14.03
CA THR A 241 5.32 1.63 12.86
C THR A 241 5.10 3.11 13.18
N LYS A 242 4.75 3.42 14.44
CA LYS A 242 4.26 4.72 14.92
C LYS A 242 2.84 5.06 14.46
N ASP A 243 2.19 4.18 13.74
CA ASP A 243 0.79 4.34 13.36
C ASP A 243 -0.12 3.88 14.50
N ILE A 244 -1.21 4.59 14.70
CA ILE A 244 -2.19 4.30 15.75
C ILE A 244 -3.41 3.63 15.12
N THR A 245 -3.73 2.44 15.61
CA THR A 245 -4.86 1.66 15.13
C THR A 245 -5.47 0.81 16.25
N CYS A 246 -6.42 -0.05 15.88
CA CYS A 246 -7.06 -1.06 16.71
C CYS A 246 -7.17 -2.34 15.88
N LEU A 247 -6.88 -3.49 16.46
CA LEU A 247 -7.12 -4.79 15.85
C LEU A 247 -8.44 -5.35 16.36
N LEU A 248 -9.27 -5.79 15.42
CA LEU A 248 -10.51 -6.48 15.69
C LEU A 248 -10.45 -7.83 14.98
N TYR A 249 -10.51 -8.93 15.73
CA TYR A 249 -10.76 -10.23 15.14
C TYR A 249 -12.28 -10.36 15.04
N THR A 250 -12.78 -10.46 13.82
CA THR A 250 -14.19 -10.78 13.61
C THR A 250 -14.40 -12.23 14.04
N SER A 251 -15.36 -12.49 14.95
CA SER A 251 -15.83 -13.84 15.23
C SER A 251 -16.22 -14.52 13.93
N ASP A 252 -15.91 -15.81 13.80
CA ASP A 252 -16.40 -16.61 12.69
C ASP A 252 -17.92 -16.41 12.54
N ALA A 253 -18.35 -16.06 11.32
CA ALA A 253 -19.77 -15.92 10.99
C ALA A 253 -20.58 -17.24 11.14
N ALA A 254 -19.98 -18.26 11.73
CA ALA A 254 -20.56 -19.55 12.05
C ALA A 254 -21.19 -19.62 13.45
N ASP A 255 -21.04 -18.58 14.27
CA ASP A 255 -21.58 -18.54 15.64
C ASP A 255 -22.85 -17.67 15.79
N GLU A 256 -23.49 -17.25 14.67
CA GLU A 256 -24.83 -16.63 14.67
C GLU A 256 -25.92 -17.54 14.11
#